data_1172e1ec8b16467729c1346efbe23a41
#
_entry.id   1172e1ec8b16467729c1346efbe23a41
#
_cell.length_a   1.000
_cell.length_b   1.000
_cell.length_c   1.000
_cell.angle_alpha   90.00
_cell.angle_beta   90.00
_cell.angle_gamma   90.00
#
_symmetry.space_group_name_H-M   'P 1'
#
loop_
_entity.id
_entity.type
_entity.pdbx_description
1 polymer ?
#
loop_
_entity_poly.entity_id
_entity_poly.type
_entity_poly.pdbx_seq_one_letter_code
_entity_poly.pdbx_strand_id
1 'polypeptide(L)'
;ARPPRTYGTTQSTLIPVEDTLLALQLLAQAVRRLWARSLIAVTGSAGKTTTKEAIAHVLSTRHRVHKSEGNFNNHFGLPLMLLKLQPEHDCAVVEMGMSHLGEITALAQIAQPDTGVVTNVAPVHLEFFKDIAEIARAKYELIESLPQSGTAVLNADDEFVSQFGRDFKGKVITYGLAPNASVHAENVQSKGEQGSVFDVVAGNRRQSAVLPLVGSHSIHNALAAIAVALEHEITLPEAVASLATMAAADKRGQVVRIGNITVINDCYNSNPKALAAMVNALADMPAKRRIVVAGEMLELGAQGEAMHRESGQHIASKGIDVLVGVRGLAEKMVDAAKQQGMRAEFVANADAAGEWLARETREGDVVLLKASRGVKLEKALDQLSIVSRQSSGNLQQTTDGRRATTKN
;
A
#
# COMPACT_ATOMS: atom_id res chain seq x y z
N ALA A 1 -18.48 37.47 4.43
CA ALA A 1 -17.02 37.33 4.46
C ALA A 1 -16.54 37.72 5.86
N ARG A 2 -15.75 36.88 6.55
CA ARG A 2 -15.09 37.26 7.80
C ARG A 2 -13.94 38.21 7.46
N PRO A 3 -13.76 39.32 8.20
CA PRO A 3 -12.60 40.20 7.95
C PRO A 3 -11.30 39.41 8.17
N PRO A 4 -10.24 39.72 7.41
CA PRO A 4 -8.97 39.03 7.54
C PRO A 4 -8.42 39.25 8.96
N ARG A 5 -8.00 38.18 9.63
CA ARG A 5 -7.24 38.29 10.88
C ARG A 5 -5.93 38.98 10.55
N THR A 6 -5.59 40.03 11.31
CA THR A 6 -4.27 40.65 11.25
C THR A 6 -3.22 39.61 11.67
N TYR A 7 -2.53 39.02 10.71
CA TYR A 7 -1.34 38.24 10.96
C TYR A 7 -0.17 39.18 11.18
N GLY A 8 0.53 39.00 12.30
CA GLY A 8 1.68 39.83 12.66
C GLY A 8 2.75 39.86 11.55
N THR A 9 3.53 40.87 11.52
CA THR A 9 4.60 41.40 10.67
C THR A 9 5.47 40.47 9.83
N THR A 10 4.93 39.45 9.15
CA THR A 10 5.57 38.79 8.03
C THR A 10 5.15 39.53 6.75
N GLN A 11 6.10 39.88 5.89
CA GLN A 11 5.87 40.48 4.55
C GLN A 11 5.19 39.46 3.61
N SER A 12 4.03 38.94 3.99
CA SER A 12 3.26 37.97 3.19
C SER A 12 2.18 38.71 2.44
N THR A 13 2.14 38.54 1.12
CA THR A 13 1.04 39.03 0.29
C THR A 13 -0.19 38.16 0.54
N LEU A 14 -1.30 38.78 0.94
CA LEU A 14 -2.58 38.12 1.10
C LEU A 14 -3.41 38.30 -0.17
N ILE A 15 -3.88 37.20 -0.74
CA ILE A 15 -4.77 37.20 -1.90
C ILE A 15 -6.16 36.77 -1.39
N PRO A 16 -7.13 37.70 -1.33
CA PRO A 16 -8.50 37.37 -0.93
C PRO A 16 -9.17 36.54 -2.03
N VAL A 17 -9.85 35.47 -1.64
CA VAL A 17 -10.60 34.58 -2.55
C VAL A 17 -11.92 34.22 -1.89
N GLU A 18 -12.94 33.91 -2.70
CA GLU A 18 -14.25 33.49 -2.22
C GLU A 18 -14.22 32.09 -1.62
N ASP A 19 -13.53 31.15 -2.31
CA ASP A 19 -13.35 29.76 -1.89
C ASP A 19 -11.86 29.41 -1.91
N THR A 20 -11.32 29.13 -0.73
CA THR A 20 -9.89 28.83 -0.54
C THR A 20 -9.50 27.48 -1.11
N LEU A 21 -10.42 26.50 -1.11
CA LEU A 21 -10.17 25.17 -1.69
C LEU A 21 -10.14 25.24 -3.21
N LEU A 22 -11.14 25.88 -3.79
CA LEU A 22 -11.17 26.09 -5.24
C LEU A 22 -9.94 26.90 -5.73
N ALA A 23 -9.55 27.93 -4.99
CA ALA A 23 -8.37 28.71 -5.33
C ALA A 23 -7.08 27.87 -5.29
N LEU A 24 -6.92 26.99 -4.28
CA LEU A 24 -5.81 26.05 -4.18
C LEU A 24 -5.80 25.08 -5.38
N GLN A 25 -6.93 24.52 -5.76
CA GLN A 25 -7.08 23.59 -6.88
C GLN A 25 -6.78 24.28 -8.23
N LEU A 26 -7.30 25.49 -8.46
CA LEU A 26 -7.02 26.27 -9.66
C LEU A 26 -5.53 26.67 -9.78
N LEU A 27 -4.90 27.02 -8.66
CA LEU A 27 -3.47 27.32 -8.63
C LEU A 27 -2.65 26.06 -8.97
N ALA A 28 -2.99 24.92 -8.39
CA ALA A 28 -2.32 23.64 -8.69
C ALA A 28 -2.51 23.23 -10.16
N GLN A 29 -3.70 23.41 -10.71
CA GLN A 29 -3.98 23.17 -12.13
C GLN A 29 -3.16 24.10 -13.04
N ALA A 30 -3.01 25.37 -12.67
CA ALA A 30 -2.18 26.31 -13.42
C ALA A 30 -0.70 25.90 -13.40
N VAL A 31 -0.16 25.52 -12.24
CA VAL A 31 1.21 24.99 -12.11
C VAL A 31 1.37 23.72 -12.96
N ARG A 32 0.42 22.79 -12.91
CA ARG A 32 0.42 21.56 -13.74
C ARG A 32 0.49 21.89 -15.24
N ARG A 33 -0.32 22.83 -15.71
CA ARG A 33 -0.32 23.28 -17.11
C ARG A 33 0.99 23.95 -17.53
N LEU A 34 1.56 24.78 -16.68
CA LEU A 34 2.84 25.43 -16.94
C LEU A 34 4.01 24.42 -16.98
N TRP A 35 3.97 23.42 -16.09
CA TRP A 35 4.99 22.37 -16.05
C TRP A 35 4.93 21.45 -17.28
N ALA A 36 3.74 21.11 -17.78
CA ALA A 36 3.42 20.49 -19.07
C ALA A 36 4.24 19.23 -19.46
N ARG A 37 4.74 18.45 -18.47
CA ARG A 37 5.45 17.19 -18.70
C ARG A 37 4.59 15.99 -18.29
N SER A 38 5.10 14.78 -18.53
CA SER A 38 4.36 13.53 -18.30
C SER A 38 3.94 13.35 -16.83
N LEU A 39 2.65 13.07 -16.63
CA LEU A 39 2.07 12.77 -15.32
C LEU A 39 1.34 11.44 -15.33
N ILE A 40 1.77 10.56 -14.45
CA ILE A 40 1.19 9.24 -14.22
C ILE A 40 0.30 9.29 -13.00
N ALA A 41 -0.98 8.93 -13.13
CA ALA A 41 -1.92 8.81 -12.03
C ALA A 41 -2.19 7.35 -11.68
N VAL A 42 -2.21 7.02 -10.38
CA VAL A 42 -2.43 5.67 -9.87
C VAL A 42 -3.67 5.63 -8.99
N THR A 43 -4.63 4.77 -9.31
CA THR A 43 -5.80 4.49 -8.47
C THR A 43 -6.02 2.98 -8.26
N GLY A 44 -6.98 2.62 -7.42
CA GLY A 44 -7.39 1.25 -7.12
C GLY A 44 -7.84 1.08 -5.66
N SER A 45 -8.38 -0.07 -5.33
CA SER A 45 -8.83 -0.38 -3.97
C SER A 45 -7.67 -0.67 -3.03
N ALA A 46 -6.65 -1.39 -3.51
CA ALA A 46 -5.43 -1.73 -2.77
C ALA A 46 -4.20 -1.57 -3.68
N GLY A 47 -3.01 -1.42 -3.09
CA GLY A 47 -1.75 -1.37 -3.83
C GLY A 47 -1.38 0.00 -4.42
N LYS A 48 -2.24 1.01 -4.40
CA LYS A 48 -1.97 2.35 -4.97
C LYS A 48 -0.60 2.92 -4.58
N THR A 49 -0.34 3.04 -3.30
CA THR A 49 0.91 3.63 -2.79
C THR A 49 2.13 2.79 -3.19
N THR A 50 2.04 1.46 -3.03
CA THR A 50 3.15 0.56 -3.42
C THR A 50 3.42 0.64 -4.93
N THR A 51 2.37 0.69 -5.76
CA THR A 51 2.50 0.86 -7.21
C THR A 51 3.10 2.22 -7.56
N LYS A 52 2.63 3.30 -6.94
CA LYS A 52 3.20 4.65 -7.10
C LYS A 52 4.69 4.67 -6.73
N GLU A 53 5.06 4.07 -5.60
CA GLU A 53 6.47 3.98 -5.17
C GLU A 53 7.30 3.15 -6.14
N ALA A 54 6.77 2.01 -6.63
CA ALA A 54 7.44 1.16 -7.60
C ALA A 54 7.66 1.89 -8.94
N ILE A 55 6.63 2.58 -9.46
CA ILE A 55 6.74 3.38 -10.69
C ILE A 55 7.80 4.46 -10.51
N ALA A 56 7.71 5.25 -9.43
CA ALA A 56 8.67 6.31 -9.17
C ALA A 56 10.10 5.77 -9.01
N HIS A 57 10.28 4.63 -8.33
CA HIS A 57 11.58 3.99 -8.14
C HIS A 57 12.18 3.57 -9.48
N VAL A 58 11.41 2.89 -10.33
CA VAL A 58 11.91 2.45 -11.64
C VAL A 58 12.18 3.63 -12.57
N LEU A 59 11.27 4.62 -12.63
CA LEU A 59 11.47 5.81 -13.46
C LEU A 59 12.70 6.63 -13.03
N SER A 60 13.03 6.61 -11.73
CA SER A 60 14.19 7.33 -11.19
C SER A 60 15.55 6.79 -11.68
N THR A 61 15.58 5.68 -12.41
CA THR A 61 16.80 5.19 -13.07
C THR A 61 17.28 6.12 -14.19
N ARG A 62 16.37 6.87 -14.80
CA ARG A 62 16.68 7.77 -15.94
C ARG A 62 16.07 9.16 -15.81
N HIS A 63 15.07 9.35 -14.93
CA HIS A 63 14.30 10.60 -14.83
C HIS A 63 14.36 11.17 -13.42
N ARG A 64 14.25 12.50 -13.32
CA ARG A 64 13.99 13.18 -12.05
C ARG A 64 12.49 13.16 -11.80
N VAL A 65 12.06 12.28 -10.89
CA VAL A 65 10.66 11.98 -10.66
C VAL A 65 10.11 12.76 -9.47
N HIS A 66 9.04 13.53 -9.68
CA HIS A 66 8.20 14.01 -8.59
C HIS A 66 7.16 12.92 -8.22
N LYS A 67 6.88 12.70 -6.94
CA LYS A 67 5.84 11.76 -6.51
C LYS A 67 5.02 12.28 -5.35
N SER A 68 3.75 11.85 -5.26
CA SER A 68 2.93 12.13 -4.09
C SER A 68 3.55 11.54 -2.82
N GLU A 69 3.59 12.33 -1.76
CA GLU A 69 4.05 11.93 -0.43
C GLU A 69 2.87 11.45 0.43
N GLY A 70 3.12 10.50 1.33
CA GLY A 70 2.13 10.03 2.30
C GLY A 70 0.79 9.63 1.66
N ASN A 71 -0.30 10.20 2.18
CA ASN A 71 -1.67 10.01 1.71
C ASN A 71 -2.25 11.29 1.04
N PHE A 72 -1.41 12.15 0.49
CA PHE A 72 -1.86 13.34 -0.24
C PHE A 72 -2.44 12.98 -1.61
N ASN A 73 -3.59 12.31 -1.60
CA ASN A 73 -4.26 11.71 -2.75
C ASN A 73 -5.72 12.14 -2.93
N ASN A 74 -6.18 13.15 -2.18
CA ASN A 74 -7.54 13.68 -2.20
C ASN A 74 -7.57 15.14 -2.70
N HIS A 75 -8.75 15.77 -2.64
CA HIS A 75 -9.01 17.12 -3.12
C HIS A 75 -8.23 18.27 -2.42
N PHE A 76 -7.55 17.99 -1.29
CA PHE A 76 -6.57 18.87 -0.66
C PHE A 76 -5.13 18.45 -0.96
N GLY A 77 -4.87 17.14 -0.82
CA GLY A 77 -3.51 16.59 -0.87
C GLY A 77 -2.92 16.64 -2.27
N LEU A 78 -3.68 16.24 -3.30
CA LEU A 78 -3.20 16.25 -4.68
C LEU A 78 -2.79 17.66 -5.14
N PRO A 79 -3.60 18.73 -4.94
CA PRO A 79 -3.17 20.09 -5.25
C PRO A 79 -1.86 20.49 -4.58
N LEU A 80 -1.68 20.17 -3.30
CA LEU A 80 -0.44 20.47 -2.56
C LEU A 80 0.77 19.75 -3.17
N MET A 81 0.60 18.53 -3.68
CA MET A 81 1.68 17.82 -4.37
C MET A 81 2.00 18.42 -5.72
N LEU A 82 1.01 18.86 -6.50
CA LEU A 82 1.22 19.51 -7.78
C LEU A 82 1.92 20.87 -7.64
N LEU A 83 1.69 21.58 -6.55
CA LEU A 83 2.40 22.83 -6.24
C LEU A 83 3.89 22.64 -5.94
N LYS A 84 4.34 21.41 -5.67
CA LYS A 84 5.76 21.04 -5.49
C LYS A 84 6.47 20.69 -6.80
N LEU A 85 5.77 20.70 -7.92
CA LEU A 85 6.38 20.48 -9.24
C LEU A 85 7.43 21.57 -9.53
N GLN A 86 8.60 21.13 -9.98
CA GLN A 86 9.74 22.01 -10.32
C GLN A 86 10.12 21.81 -11.79
N PRO A 87 10.73 22.80 -12.42
CA PRO A 87 11.19 22.70 -13.82
C PRO A 87 12.16 21.54 -14.07
N GLU A 88 12.87 21.09 -13.03
CA GLU A 88 13.84 19.99 -13.09
C GLU A 88 13.19 18.61 -13.18
N HIS A 89 11.95 18.44 -12.70
CA HIS A 89 11.28 17.14 -12.75
C HIS A 89 10.94 16.77 -14.19
N ASP A 90 11.32 15.58 -14.61
CA ASP A 90 11.06 15.06 -15.97
C ASP A 90 9.68 14.43 -16.08
N CYS A 91 9.21 13.80 -15.00
CA CYS A 91 7.86 13.23 -14.89
C CYS A 91 7.34 13.29 -13.45
N ALA A 92 6.05 13.05 -13.29
CA ALA A 92 5.40 12.99 -11.97
C ALA A 92 4.55 11.74 -11.82
N VAL A 93 4.52 11.17 -10.60
CA VAL A 93 3.66 10.02 -10.25
C VAL A 93 2.79 10.41 -9.07
N VAL A 94 1.48 10.48 -9.30
CA VAL A 94 0.51 10.89 -8.28
C VAL A 94 -0.46 9.76 -7.94
N GLU A 95 -0.86 9.68 -6.68
CA GLU A 95 -1.90 8.78 -6.23
C GLU A 95 -3.24 9.51 -6.21
N MET A 96 -4.32 8.85 -6.66
CA MET A 96 -5.69 9.35 -6.59
C MET A 96 -6.54 8.39 -5.77
N GLY A 97 -6.96 8.86 -4.59
CA GLY A 97 -7.92 8.20 -3.71
C GLY A 97 -9.34 8.67 -3.98
N MET A 98 -10.34 7.89 -3.55
CA MET A 98 -11.74 8.27 -3.60
C MET A 98 -12.55 7.57 -2.51
N SER A 99 -13.63 8.21 -2.09
CA SER A 99 -14.69 7.68 -1.24
C SER A 99 -16.07 7.81 -1.91
N HIS A 100 -16.20 8.59 -2.99
CA HIS A 100 -17.45 8.83 -3.71
C HIS A 100 -17.21 8.88 -5.23
N LEU A 101 -18.30 8.66 -5.99
CA LEU A 101 -18.32 8.91 -7.44
C LEU A 101 -18.00 10.38 -7.74
N GLY A 102 -17.30 10.63 -8.85
CA GLY A 102 -16.90 11.96 -9.32
C GLY A 102 -15.61 12.51 -8.71
N GLU A 103 -15.12 11.92 -7.61
CA GLU A 103 -13.88 12.41 -6.97
C GLU A 103 -12.64 12.20 -7.82
N ILE A 104 -12.51 11.05 -8.48
CA ILE A 104 -11.36 10.79 -9.39
C ILE A 104 -11.45 11.70 -10.61
N THR A 105 -12.63 11.93 -11.17
CA THR A 105 -12.84 12.89 -12.26
C THR A 105 -12.36 14.29 -11.85
N ALA A 106 -12.76 14.76 -10.66
CA ALA A 106 -12.34 16.07 -10.16
C ALA A 106 -10.81 16.15 -9.96
N LEU A 107 -10.19 15.12 -9.40
CA LEU A 107 -8.73 15.04 -9.24
C LEU A 107 -8.02 14.99 -10.60
N ALA A 108 -8.53 14.24 -11.56
CA ALA A 108 -7.98 14.15 -12.90
C ALA A 108 -8.09 15.46 -13.68
N GLN A 109 -9.16 16.24 -13.49
CA GLN A 109 -9.29 17.59 -14.06
C GLN A 109 -8.19 18.53 -13.56
N ILE A 110 -7.77 18.41 -12.30
CA ILE A 110 -6.69 19.21 -11.73
C ILE A 110 -5.33 18.71 -12.22
N ALA A 111 -5.07 17.40 -12.16
CA ALA A 111 -3.78 16.81 -12.45
C ALA A 111 -3.50 16.60 -13.93
N GLN A 112 -4.53 16.46 -14.76
CA GLN A 112 -4.44 16.21 -16.21
C GLN A 112 -3.43 15.10 -16.52
N PRO A 113 -3.67 13.83 -16.11
CA PRO A 113 -2.73 12.74 -16.31
C PRO A 113 -2.64 12.33 -17.79
N ASP A 114 -1.45 11.94 -18.21
CA ASP A 114 -1.18 11.35 -19.52
C ASP A 114 -1.27 9.82 -19.46
N THR A 115 -0.97 9.25 -18.29
CA THR A 115 -1.03 7.81 -18.04
C THR A 115 -1.88 7.53 -16.80
N GLY A 116 -2.83 6.61 -16.93
CA GLY A 116 -3.68 6.14 -15.83
C GLY A 116 -3.38 4.67 -15.50
N VAL A 117 -3.05 4.40 -14.24
CA VAL A 117 -2.79 3.04 -13.73
C VAL A 117 -3.89 2.65 -12.78
N VAL A 118 -4.57 1.52 -13.04
CA VAL A 118 -5.59 0.98 -12.14
C VAL A 118 -5.13 -0.36 -11.59
N THR A 119 -4.98 -0.46 -10.26
CA THR A 119 -4.43 -1.65 -9.63
C THR A 119 -5.44 -2.78 -9.48
N ASN A 120 -6.58 -2.50 -8.88
CA ASN A 120 -7.66 -3.48 -8.67
C ASN A 120 -8.95 -2.81 -8.19
N VAL A 121 -10.03 -3.59 -8.25
CA VAL A 121 -11.32 -3.29 -7.60
C VAL A 121 -11.56 -4.33 -6.50
N ALA A 122 -11.88 -3.86 -5.30
CA ALA A 122 -12.22 -4.70 -4.17
C ALA A 122 -13.26 -3.99 -3.29
N PRO A 123 -14.01 -4.70 -2.46
CA PRO A 123 -14.99 -4.12 -1.54
C PRO A 123 -14.29 -3.30 -0.46
N VAL A 124 -14.19 -2.00 -0.72
CA VAL A 124 -13.65 -0.96 0.18
C VAL A 124 -14.60 0.22 0.14
N HIS A 125 -14.67 0.99 1.22
CA HIS A 125 -15.56 2.15 1.30
C HIS A 125 -17.05 1.82 1.05
N LEU A 126 -17.48 0.57 1.34
CA LEU A 126 -18.85 0.10 1.14
C LEU A 126 -19.90 0.87 1.97
N GLU A 127 -19.47 1.68 2.91
CA GLU A 127 -20.31 2.64 3.61
C GLU A 127 -20.82 3.75 2.67
N PHE A 128 -20.06 4.07 1.61
CA PHE A 128 -20.33 5.17 0.69
C PHE A 128 -20.74 4.70 -0.71
N PHE A 129 -20.64 3.40 -1.00
CA PHE A 129 -21.00 2.82 -2.29
C PHE A 129 -22.05 1.75 -2.15
N LYS A 130 -22.95 1.70 -3.11
CA LYS A 130 -24.04 0.73 -3.15
C LYS A 130 -23.53 -0.71 -3.29
N ASP A 131 -22.54 -0.90 -4.14
CA ASP A 131 -21.96 -2.21 -4.47
C ASP A 131 -20.55 -2.07 -5.07
N ILE A 132 -19.93 -3.20 -5.38
CA ILE A 132 -18.59 -3.26 -5.98
C ILE A 132 -18.56 -2.70 -7.41
N ALA A 133 -19.68 -2.77 -8.14
CA ALA A 133 -19.75 -2.24 -9.49
C ALA A 133 -19.70 -0.70 -9.48
N GLU A 134 -20.28 -0.07 -8.49
CA GLU A 134 -20.17 1.38 -8.30
C GLU A 134 -18.75 1.80 -7.91
N ILE A 135 -18.03 0.99 -7.10
CA ILE A 135 -16.59 1.18 -6.83
C ILE A 135 -15.78 1.06 -8.13
N ALA A 136 -16.10 0.06 -8.96
CA ALA A 136 -15.45 -0.10 -10.27
C ALA A 136 -15.70 1.11 -11.16
N ARG A 137 -16.96 1.61 -11.21
CA ARG A 137 -17.33 2.81 -11.97
C ARG A 137 -16.56 4.05 -11.54
N ALA A 138 -16.41 4.26 -10.22
CA ALA A 138 -15.62 5.36 -9.67
C ALA A 138 -14.13 5.28 -10.06
N LYS A 139 -13.55 4.09 -10.12
CA LYS A 139 -12.15 3.94 -10.55
C LYS A 139 -11.96 4.06 -12.04
N TYR A 140 -12.97 3.69 -12.82
CA TYR A 140 -12.98 3.85 -14.27
C TYR A 140 -12.92 5.32 -14.70
N GLU A 141 -13.37 6.24 -13.84
CA GLU A 141 -13.27 7.70 -14.07
C GLU A 141 -11.86 8.15 -14.42
N LEU A 142 -10.80 7.47 -13.89
CA LEU A 142 -9.43 7.79 -14.27
C LEU A 142 -9.19 7.55 -15.76
N ILE A 143 -9.68 6.42 -16.29
CA ILE A 143 -9.48 6.05 -17.69
C ILE A 143 -10.30 6.96 -18.62
N GLU A 144 -11.53 7.30 -18.24
CA GLU A 144 -12.36 8.25 -18.97
C GLU A 144 -11.77 9.66 -19.02
N SER A 145 -11.00 10.03 -18.01
CA SER A 145 -10.36 11.35 -17.90
C SER A 145 -9.06 11.48 -18.71
N LEU A 146 -8.53 10.37 -19.24
CA LEU A 146 -7.31 10.39 -20.05
C LEU A 146 -7.56 11.01 -21.44
N PRO A 147 -6.58 11.73 -21.99
CA PRO A 147 -6.65 12.15 -23.39
C PRO A 147 -6.60 10.95 -24.34
N GLN A 148 -7.10 11.13 -25.56
CA GLN A 148 -7.05 10.05 -26.59
C GLN A 148 -5.62 9.64 -26.97
N SER A 149 -4.64 10.50 -26.73
CA SER A 149 -3.20 10.18 -26.88
C SER A 149 -2.60 9.53 -25.63
N GLY A 150 -3.38 9.35 -24.57
CA GLY A 150 -2.92 8.82 -23.29
C GLY A 150 -2.78 7.31 -23.25
N THR A 151 -2.25 6.80 -22.14
CA THR A 151 -2.02 5.38 -21.91
C THR A 151 -2.78 4.89 -20.66
N ALA A 152 -3.56 3.82 -20.82
CA ALA A 152 -4.20 3.09 -19.75
C ALA A 152 -3.37 1.84 -19.39
N VAL A 153 -2.92 1.71 -18.15
CA VAL A 153 -2.16 0.55 -17.63
C VAL A 153 -3.08 -0.22 -16.67
N LEU A 154 -3.52 -1.41 -17.09
CA LEU A 154 -4.65 -2.12 -16.50
C LEU A 154 -4.26 -3.51 -16.01
N ASN A 155 -4.71 -3.89 -14.83
CA ASN A 155 -4.53 -5.22 -14.27
C ASN A 155 -5.43 -6.23 -15.00
N ALA A 156 -4.81 -7.15 -15.73
CA ALA A 156 -5.50 -8.21 -16.49
C ALA A 156 -6.14 -9.28 -15.60
N ASP A 157 -5.64 -9.44 -14.37
CA ASP A 157 -6.12 -10.45 -13.43
C ASP A 157 -7.29 -9.96 -12.56
N ASP A 158 -7.68 -8.69 -12.68
CA ASP A 158 -8.84 -8.14 -11.97
C ASP A 158 -10.05 -8.11 -12.89
N GLU A 159 -11.14 -8.72 -12.45
CA GLU A 159 -12.37 -8.92 -13.23
C GLU A 159 -12.93 -7.60 -13.81
N PHE A 160 -12.91 -6.52 -13.03
CA PHE A 160 -13.42 -5.21 -13.47
C PHE A 160 -12.38 -4.45 -14.27
N VAL A 161 -11.13 -4.35 -13.76
CA VAL A 161 -10.07 -3.54 -14.37
C VAL A 161 -9.71 -4.04 -15.77
N SER A 162 -9.72 -5.35 -16.00
CA SER A 162 -9.48 -5.95 -17.31
C SER A 162 -10.45 -5.47 -18.40
N GLN A 163 -11.61 -4.95 -18.03
CA GLN A 163 -12.63 -4.44 -18.95
C GLN A 163 -12.48 -2.93 -19.24
N PHE A 164 -11.71 -2.19 -18.46
CA PHE A 164 -11.62 -0.72 -18.54
C PHE A 164 -10.99 -0.20 -19.85
N GLY A 165 -10.28 -1.06 -20.57
CA GLY A 165 -9.69 -0.70 -21.85
C GLY A 165 -10.61 -0.80 -23.08
N ARG A 166 -11.84 -1.35 -22.94
CA ARG A 166 -12.69 -1.69 -24.10
C ARG A 166 -13.09 -0.48 -24.95
N ASP A 167 -13.46 0.62 -24.29
CA ASP A 167 -13.96 1.82 -24.94
C ASP A 167 -12.91 2.94 -24.99
N PHE A 168 -11.76 2.75 -24.39
CA PHE A 168 -10.68 3.71 -24.41
C PHE A 168 -10.03 3.77 -25.79
N LYS A 169 -9.86 4.97 -26.33
CA LYS A 169 -9.33 5.20 -27.71
C LYS A 169 -7.81 5.37 -27.74
N GLY A 170 -7.18 5.55 -26.59
CA GLY A 170 -5.74 5.64 -26.46
C GLY A 170 -5.06 4.27 -26.37
N LYS A 171 -3.83 4.28 -25.90
CA LYS A 171 -3.02 3.06 -25.75
C LYS A 171 -3.46 2.29 -24.49
N VAL A 172 -3.65 0.97 -24.63
CA VAL A 172 -3.91 0.07 -23.50
C VAL A 172 -2.74 -0.88 -23.34
N ILE A 173 -2.20 -0.94 -22.12
CA ILE A 173 -1.17 -1.90 -21.70
C ILE A 173 -1.74 -2.69 -20.54
N THR A 174 -1.79 -4.01 -20.67
CA THR A 174 -2.25 -4.89 -19.60
C THR A 174 -1.06 -5.47 -18.84
N TYR A 175 -1.22 -5.68 -17.54
CA TYR A 175 -0.21 -6.36 -16.72
C TYR A 175 -0.89 -7.36 -15.78
N GLY A 176 -0.15 -8.40 -15.38
CA GLY A 176 -0.68 -9.42 -14.46
C GLY A 176 0.11 -10.72 -14.48
N LEU A 177 -0.48 -11.77 -13.92
CA LEU A 177 0.04 -13.14 -13.99
C LEU A 177 -0.56 -13.90 -15.18
N ALA A 178 -1.67 -13.42 -15.71
CA ALA A 178 -2.31 -14.00 -16.89
C ALA A 178 -1.38 -13.92 -18.10
N PRO A 179 -1.11 -15.03 -18.82
CA PRO A 179 -0.12 -15.08 -19.91
C PRO A 179 -0.48 -14.24 -21.14
N ASN A 180 -1.72 -13.77 -21.23
CA ASN A 180 -2.19 -12.88 -22.29
C ASN A 180 -2.02 -11.39 -21.94
N ALA A 181 -1.52 -11.04 -20.74
CA ALA A 181 -1.21 -9.67 -20.41
C ALA A 181 0.05 -9.19 -21.15
N SER A 182 0.07 -7.91 -21.55
CA SER A 182 1.19 -7.30 -22.29
C SER A 182 2.52 -7.38 -21.53
N VAL A 183 2.45 -7.28 -20.21
CA VAL A 183 3.56 -7.46 -19.27
C VAL A 183 3.10 -8.45 -18.20
N HIS A 184 3.71 -9.64 -18.17
CA HIS A 184 3.28 -10.67 -17.20
C HIS A 184 4.45 -11.37 -16.51
N ALA A 185 4.15 -12.05 -15.40
CA ALA A 185 5.12 -12.83 -14.67
C ALA A 185 4.87 -14.33 -14.86
N GLU A 186 5.96 -15.07 -15.06
CA GLU A 186 6.00 -16.52 -15.09
C GLU A 186 6.99 -17.07 -14.06
N ASN A 187 6.93 -18.37 -13.78
CA ASN A 187 7.87 -19.06 -12.88
C ASN A 187 8.00 -18.41 -11.49
N VAL A 188 6.87 -17.93 -10.96
CA VAL A 188 6.85 -17.21 -9.67
C VAL A 188 7.23 -18.13 -8.52
N GLN A 189 8.24 -17.74 -7.76
CA GLN A 189 8.72 -18.44 -6.57
C GLN A 189 8.74 -17.46 -5.38
N SER A 190 8.00 -17.79 -4.34
CA SER A 190 8.09 -17.07 -3.06
C SER A 190 9.43 -17.39 -2.36
N LYS A 191 10.07 -16.37 -1.83
CA LYS A 191 11.27 -16.46 -0.98
C LYS A 191 10.96 -15.99 0.47
N GLY A 192 9.68 -16.05 0.85
CA GLY A 192 9.21 -15.68 2.18
C GLY A 192 9.45 -14.18 2.46
N GLU A 193 10.13 -13.87 3.54
CA GLU A 193 10.48 -12.49 3.92
C GLU A 193 11.43 -11.78 2.94
N GLN A 194 12.15 -12.54 2.12
CA GLN A 194 13.06 -12.00 1.09
C GLN A 194 12.30 -11.61 -0.19
N GLY A 195 10.98 -11.80 -0.23
CA GLY A 195 10.15 -11.43 -1.36
C GLY A 195 9.93 -12.55 -2.37
N SER A 196 10.14 -12.27 -3.67
CA SER A 196 9.84 -13.20 -4.75
C SER A 196 10.88 -13.15 -5.88
N VAL A 197 11.05 -14.27 -6.57
CA VAL A 197 11.80 -14.39 -7.83
C VAL A 197 10.83 -14.87 -8.91
N PHE A 198 10.87 -14.26 -10.07
CA PHE A 198 9.99 -14.58 -11.20
C PHE A 198 10.58 -14.11 -12.52
N ASP A 199 10.08 -14.63 -13.63
CA ASP A 199 10.43 -14.14 -14.95
C ASP A 199 9.39 -13.11 -15.41
N VAL A 200 9.85 -11.95 -15.86
CA VAL A 200 9.00 -10.94 -16.50
C VAL A 200 9.04 -11.15 -18.01
N VAL A 201 7.87 -11.22 -18.63
CA VAL A 201 7.70 -11.32 -20.08
C VAL A 201 6.99 -10.07 -20.60
N ALA A 202 7.57 -9.43 -21.60
CA ALA A 202 7.01 -8.26 -22.28
C ALA A 202 7.24 -8.38 -23.80
N GLY A 203 6.20 -8.78 -24.53
CA GLY A 203 6.32 -9.18 -25.94
C GLY A 203 7.25 -10.38 -26.10
N ASN A 204 8.29 -10.25 -26.93
CA ASN A 204 9.30 -11.29 -27.14
C ASN A 204 10.49 -11.21 -26.16
N ARG A 205 10.47 -10.31 -25.20
CA ARG A 205 11.55 -10.12 -24.20
C ARG A 205 11.20 -10.84 -22.91
N ARG A 206 12.19 -11.50 -22.33
CA ARG A 206 12.10 -12.17 -21.02
C ARG A 206 13.29 -11.78 -20.16
N GLN A 207 13.05 -11.50 -18.87
CA GLN A 207 14.09 -11.15 -17.91
C GLN A 207 13.73 -11.70 -16.54
N SER A 208 14.67 -12.37 -15.87
CA SER A 208 14.46 -12.81 -14.49
C SER A 208 14.54 -11.64 -13.52
N ALA A 209 13.60 -11.57 -12.60
CA ALA A 209 13.41 -10.49 -11.62
C ALA A 209 13.51 -11.01 -10.20
N VAL A 210 14.12 -10.20 -9.34
CA VAL A 210 14.08 -10.33 -7.87
C VAL A 210 13.30 -9.14 -7.34
N LEU A 211 12.30 -9.38 -6.50
CA LEU A 211 11.50 -8.34 -5.86
C LEU A 211 11.55 -8.55 -4.34
N PRO A 212 12.26 -7.71 -3.57
CA PRO A 212 12.40 -7.87 -2.12
C PRO A 212 11.19 -7.33 -1.34
N LEU A 213 9.98 -7.59 -1.84
CA LEU A 213 8.72 -7.21 -1.21
C LEU A 213 7.89 -8.46 -0.92
N VAL A 214 7.32 -8.49 0.27
CA VAL A 214 6.51 -9.62 0.75
C VAL A 214 5.19 -9.74 -0.02
N GLY A 215 4.83 -10.97 -0.38
CA GLY A 215 3.53 -11.34 -0.94
C GLY A 215 3.40 -11.22 -2.45
N SER A 216 2.64 -12.13 -3.04
CA SER A 216 2.41 -12.19 -4.49
C SER A 216 1.72 -10.94 -5.07
N HIS A 217 0.91 -10.23 -4.27
CA HIS A 217 0.32 -8.95 -4.68
C HIS A 217 1.37 -7.87 -5.00
N SER A 218 2.58 -7.97 -4.42
CA SER A 218 3.70 -7.07 -4.72
C SER A 218 4.20 -7.26 -6.15
N ILE A 219 4.05 -8.46 -6.72
CA ILE A 219 4.41 -8.75 -8.12
C ILE A 219 3.52 -7.93 -9.07
N HIS A 220 2.21 -7.86 -8.82
CA HIS A 220 1.30 -7.03 -9.63
C HIS A 220 1.72 -5.55 -9.59
N ASN A 221 2.08 -5.02 -8.42
CA ASN A 221 2.55 -3.65 -8.30
C ASN A 221 3.85 -3.40 -9.09
N ALA A 222 4.77 -4.38 -9.06
CA ALA A 222 6.02 -4.33 -9.82
C ALA A 222 5.77 -4.43 -11.35
N LEU A 223 4.87 -5.30 -11.79
CA LEU A 223 4.51 -5.43 -13.21
C LEU A 223 3.86 -4.15 -13.75
N ALA A 224 3.00 -3.48 -12.96
CA ALA A 224 2.47 -2.17 -13.31
C ALA A 224 3.59 -1.13 -13.48
N ALA A 225 4.59 -1.15 -12.60
CA ALA A 225 5.74 -0.24 -12.70
C ALA A 225 6.59 -0.53 -13.93
N ILE A 226 6.83 -1.81 -14.27
CA ILE A 226 7.52 -2.19 -15.50
C ILE A 226 6.73 -1.74 -16.72
N ALA A 227 5.40 -1.94 -16.75
CA ALA A 227 4.54 -1.51 -17.85
C ALA A 227 4.67 0.00 -18.11
N VAL A 228 4.65 0.82 -17.06
CA VAL A 228 4.88 2.28 -17.18
C VAL A 228 6.31 2.59 -17.61
N ALA A 229 7.32 1.91 -17.07
CA ALA A 229 8.73 2.14 -17.39
C ALA A 229 9.04 1.91 -18.87
N LEU A 230 8.46 0.86 -19.46
CA LEU A 230 8.61 0.56 -20.90
C LEU A 230 8.04 1.66 -21.81
N GLU A 231 7.00 2.40 -21.35
CA GLU A 231 6.45 3.58 -22.03
C GLU A 231 7.37 4.81 -21.93
N HIS A 232 8.21 4.84 -20.90
CA HIS A 232 9.18 5.91 -20.66
C HIS A 232 10.60 5.53 -21.11
N GLU A 233 10.72 4.67 -22.13
CA GLU A 233 11.98 4.28 -22.76
C GLU A 233 13.01 3.62 -21.84
N ILE A 234 12.58 3.11 -20.66
CA ILE A 234 13.40 2.30 -19.78
C ILE A 234 13.32 0.85 -20.27
N THR A 235 14.47 0.24 -20.50
CA THR A 235 14.53 -1.14 -21.02
C THR A 235 14.08 -2.15 -19.95
N LEU A 236 13.59 -3.31 -20.37
CA LEU A 236 13.18 -4.37 -19.45
C LEU A 236 14.30 -4.78 -18.48
N PRO A 237 15.57 -4.97 -18.89
CA PRO A 237 16.66 -5.25 -17.96
C PRO A 237 16.89 -4.16 -16.92
N GLU A 238 16.82 -2.88 -17.30
CA GLU A 238 16.97 -1.75 -16.36
C GLU A 238 15.83 -1.69 -15.35
N ALA A 239 14.59 -1.84 -15.82
CA ALA A 239 13.41 -1.84 -14.95
C ALA A 239 13.49 -2.97 -13.91
N VAL A 240 13.85 -4.18 -14.34
CA VAL A 240 14.01 -5.36 -13.47
C VAL A 240 15.17 -5.19 -12.49
N ALA A 241 16.31 -4.67 -12.94
CA ALA A 241 17.47 -4.40 -12.07
C ALA A 241 17.12 -3.37 -10.97
N SER A 242 16.34 -2.35 -11.31
CA SER A 242 15.86 -1.36 -10.35
C SER A 242 14.96 -2.00 -9.27
N LEU A 243 14.04 -2.87 -9.65
CA LEU A 243 13.13 -3.54 -8.69
C LEU A 243 13.87 -4.33 -7.61
N ALA A 244 15.04 -4.89 -7.91
CA ALA A 244 15.84 -5.65 -6.95
C ALA A 244 16.36 -4.79 -5.77
N THR A 245 16.37 -3.48 -5.90
CA THR A 245 16.79 -2.52 -4.86
C THR A 245 15.61 -1.84 -4.17
N MET A 246 14.38 -2.23 -4.50
CA MET A 246 13.18 -1.60 -3.95
C MET A 246 13.01 -1.95 -2.47
N ALA A 247 12.70 -0.96 -1.64
CA ALA A 247 12.34 -1.14 -0.25
C ALA A 247 10.82 -1.02 -0.05
N ALA A 248 10.28 -1.73 0.92
CA ALA A 248 8.89 -1.58 1.32
C ALA A 248 8.65 -0.16 1.86
N ALA A 249 7.54 0.45 1.46
CA ALA A 249 7.12 1.71 2.04
C ALA A 249 6.74 1.51 3.53
N ASP A 250 6.79 2.60 4.31
CA ASP A 250 6.46 2.55 5.75
C ASP A 250 5.09 1.90 5.98
N LYS A 251 5.05 0.92 6.88
CA LYS A 251 3.85 0.15 7.28
C LYS A 251 3.13 -0.57 6.12
N ARG A 252 3.88 -0.98 5.06
CA ARG A 252 3.33 -1.67 3.89
C ARG A 252 4.12 -2.93 3.56
N GLY A 253 3.92 -3.96 4.38
CA GLY A 253 4.66 -5.21 4.27
C GLY A 253 6.13 -5.09 4.67
N GLN A 254 6.46 -4.10 5.48
CA GLN A 254 7.81 -3.86 5.96
C GLN A 254 8.24 -4.97 6.93
N VAL A 255 9.35 -5.61 6.63
CA VAL A 255 9.94 -6.65 7.51
C VAL A 255 10.82 -5.97 8.56
N VAL A 256 10.52 -6.22 9.83
CA VAL A 256 11.25 -5.72 10.99
C VAL A 256 11.71 -6.90 11.83
N ARG A 257 12.98 -6.94 12.20
CA ARG A 257 13.52 -7.96 13.10
C ARG A 257 13.68 -7.41 14.51
N ILE A 258 13.15 -8.14 15.48
CA ILE A 258 13.25 -7.81 16.90
C ILE A 258 13.82 -9.03 17.63
N GLY A 259 15.12 -9.02 17.89
CA GLY A 259 15.84 -10.23 18.32
C GLY A 259 15.66 -11.33 17.27
N ASN A 260 15.16 -12.48 17.70
CA ASN A 260 14.92 -13.65 16.82
C ASN A 260 13.44 -13.76 16.37
N ILE A 261 12.68 -12.67 16.44
CA ILE A 261 11.30 -12.56 15.96
C ILE A 261 11.30 -11.75 14.66
N THR A 262 10.57 -12.22 13.66
CA THR A 262 10.31 -11.47 12.42
C THR A 262 8.91 -10.87 12.47
N VAL A 263 8.78 -9.56 12.28
CA VAL A 263 7.50 -8.85 12.23
C VAL A 263 7.29 -8.26 10.85
N ILE A 264 6.15 -8.57 10.24
CA ILE A 264 5.70 -7.96 8.99
C ILE A 264 4.74 -6.83 9.38
N ASN A 265 5.22 -5.60 9.29
CA ASN A 265 4.45 -4.41 9.58
C ASN A 265 3.67 -3.97 8.34
N ASP A 266 2.36 -4.23 8.33
CA ASP A 266 1.42 -3.82 7.27
C ASP A 266 0.22 -3.06 7.86
N CYS A 267 0.51 -2.16 8.83
CA CYS A 267 -0.48 -1.45 9.65
C CYS A 267 -1.03 -0.17 9.01
N TYR A 268 -0.66 0.17 7.79
CA TYR A 268 -1.12 1.44 7.21
C TYR A 268 -2.64 1.44 6.96
N ASN A 269 -3.18 0.38 6.36
CA ASN A 269 -4.61 0.18 6.15
C ASN A 269 -4.94 -1.30 5.93
N SER A 270 -6.21 -1.68 6.12
CA SER A 270 -6.67 -3.05 5.92
C SER A 270 -8.04 -3.07 5.25
N ASN A 271 -8.24 -4.09 4.41
CA ASN A 271 -9.51 -4.56 3.90
C ASN A 271 -9.44 -6.09 3.71
N PRO A 272 -10.56 -6.79 3.50
CA PRO A 272 -10.57 -8.26 3.43
C PRO A 272 -9.60 -8.84 2.40
N LYS A 273 -9.55 -8.30 1.17
CA LYS A 273 -8.65 -8.75 0.08
C LYS A 273 -7.18 -8.56 0.46
N ALA A 274 -6.84 -7.40 1.01
CA ALA A 274 -5.47 -7.10 1.42
C ALA A 274 -5.03 -7.92 2.65
N LEU A 275 -5.92 -8.17 3.60
CA LEU A 275 -5.64 -9.05 4.75
C LEU A 275 -5.40 -10.48 4.27
N ALA A 276 -6.28 -11.02 3.42
CA ALA A 276 -6.13 -12.37 2.89
C ALA A 276 -4.80 -12.54 2.10
N ALA A 277 -4.41 -11.56 1.29
CA ALA A 277 -3.14 -11.58 0.56
C ALA A 277 -1.92 -11.66 1.51
N MET A 278 -1.93 -10.89 2.60
CA MET A 278 -0.84 -10.91 3.58
C MET A 278 -0.84 -12.18 4.44
N VAL A 279 -2.01 -12.72 4.78
CA VAL A 279 -2.14 -14.02 5.48
C VAL A 279 -1.59 -15.15 4.61
N ASN A 280 -1.90 -15.18 3.32
CA ASN A 280 -1.34 -16.16 2.38
C ASN A 280 0.20 -16.02 2.31
N ALA A 281 0.71 -14.80 2.23
CA ALA A 281 2.16 -14.57 2.23
C ALA A 281 2.83 -15.04 3.52
N LEU A 282 2.20 -14.82 4.69
CA LEU A 282 2.69 -15.33 5.97
C LEU A 282 2.68 -16.86 6.02
N ALA A 283 1.62 -17.51 5.50
CA ALA A 283 1.49 -18.96 5.46
C ALA A 283 2.63 -19.64 4.69
N ASP A 284 3.13 -18.98 3.62
CA ASP A 284 4.25 -19.47 2.79
C ASP A 284 5.63 -19.25 3.43
N MET A 285 5.73 -18.54 4.56
CA MET A 285 7.01 -18.25 5.20
C MET A 285 7.48 -19.38 6.11
N PRO A 286 8.78 -19.71 6.13
CA PRO A 286 9.35 -20.58 7.14
C PRO A 286 9.24 -19.91 8.52
N ALA A 287 8.62 -20.58 9.49
CA ALA A 287 8.46 -20.10 10.85
C ALA A 287 8.30 -21.26 11.82
N LYS A 288 8.75 -21.09 13.09
CA LYS A 288 8.37 -22.02 14.16
C LYS A 288 6.88 -21.87 14.51
N ARG A 289 6.39 -20.64 14.46
CA ARG A 289 4.99 -20.28 14.71
C ARG A 289 4.61 -19.02 13.93
N ARG A 290 3.41 -19.01 13.36
CA ARG A 290 2.85 -17.88 12.60
C ARG A 290 1.75 -17.23 13.39
N ILE A 291 1.86 -15.92 13.60
CA ILE A 291 0.92 -15.14 14.39
C ILE A 291 0.35 -14.03 13.51
N VAL A 292 -0.97 -13.91 13.50
CA VAL A 292 -1.67 -12.78 12.87
C VAL A 292 -2.25 -11.89 13.96
N VAL A 293 -1.83 -10.62 13.99
CA VAL A 293 -2.47 -9.58 14.77
C VAL A 293 -3.28 -8.72 13.83
N ALA A 294 -4.58 -8.94 13.79
CA ALA A 294 -5.49 -8.30 12.86
C ALA A 294 -6.40 -7.30 13.58
N GLY A 295 -6.30 -6.05 13.26
CA GLY A 295 -7.21 -5.02 13.75
C GLY A 295 -8.49 -4.90 12.93
N GLU A 296 -9.45 -4.17 13.48
CA GLU A 296 -10.71 -3.84 12.82
C GLU A 296 -10.50 -3.26 11.43
N MET A 297 -11.28 -3.72 10.47
CA MET A 297 -11.36 -3.17 9.12
C MET A 297 -12.54 -2.19 9.06
N LEU A 298 -12.24 -0.90 8.90
CA LEU A 298 -13.21 0.19 8.89
C LEU A 298 -13.82 0.38 7.50
N GLU A 299 -14.94 1.12 7.43
CA GLU A 299 -15.63 1.54 6.21
C GLU A 299 -16.22 0.40 5.37
N LEU A 300 -16.53 -0.74 6.00
CA LEU A 300 -17.16 -1.89 5.35
C LEU A 300 -18.71 -1.84 5.40
N GLY A 301 -19.29 -0.82 6.02
CA GLY A 301 -20.73 -0.63 6.12
C GLY A 301 -21.45 -1.82 6.76
N ALA A 302 -22.65 -2.12 6.29
CA ALA A 302 -23.50 -3.21 6.81
C ALA A 302 -22.88 -4.61 6.65
N GLN A 303 -21.92 -4.79 5.74
CA GLN A 303 -21.26 -6.08 5.50
C GLN A 303 -20.06 -6.30 6.44
N GLY A 304 -19.71 -5.33 7.27
CA GLY A 304 -18.52 -5.36 8.12
C GLY A 304 -18.41 -6.62 8.99
N GLU A 305 -19.49 -7.02 9.67
CA GLU A 305 -19.46 -8.22 10.51
C GLU A 305 -19.22 -9.51 9.70
N ALA A 306 -19.93 -9.69 8.58
CA ALA A 306 -19.77 -10.86 7.72
C ALA A 306 -18.34 -10.97 7.18
N MET A 307 -17.79 -9.87 6.67
CA MET A 307 -16.42 -9.81 6.14
C MET A 307 -15.34 -10.07 7.20
N HIS A 308 -15.56 -9.64 8.46
CA HIS A 308 -14.65 -9.99 9.55
C HIS A 308 -14.72 -11.49 9.87
N ARG A 309 -15.92 -12.10 9.92
CA ARG A 309 -16.08 -13.54 10.11
C ARG A 309 -15.39 -14.35 9.02
N GLU A 310 -15.60 -14.00 7.75
CA GLU A 310 -14.95 -14.62 6.60
C GLU A 310 -13.42 -14.50 6.67
N SER A 311 -12.92 -13.35 7.08
CA SER A 311 -11.48 -13.14 7.29
C SER A 311 -10.92 -14.04 8.40
N GLY A 312 -11.66 -14.22 9.51
CA GLY A 312 -11.31 -15.16 10.58
C GLY A 312 -11.26 -16.61 10.13
N GLN A 313 -12.25 -17.02 9.33
CA GLN A 313 -12.30 -18.37 8.71
C GLN A 313 -11.11 -18.57 7.76
N HIS A 314 -10.81 -17.58 6.93
CA HIS A 314 -9.66 -17.62 6.02
C HIS A 314 -8.34 -17.77 6.79
N ILE A 315 -8.12 -17.00 7.84
CA ILE A 315 -6.92 -17.09 8.70
C ILE A 315 -6.79 -18.51 9.28
N ALA A 316 -7.87 -19.06 9.83
CA ALA A 316 -7.86 -20.39 10.42
C ALA A 316 -7.56 -21.51 9.38
N SER A 317 -7.97 -21.31 8.10
CA SER A 317 -7.73 -22.30 7.04
C SER A 317 -6.29 -22.31 6.50
N LYS A 318 -5.42 -21.34 6.90
CA LYS A 318 -4.10 -21.13 6.30
C LYS A 318 -2.91 -21.64 7.14
N GLY A 319 -3.14 -22.46 8.15
CA GLY A 319 -2.06 -22.97 8.98
C GLY A 319 -1.37 -21.88 9.82
N ILE A 320 -2.15 -20.87 10.21
CA ILE A 320 -1.73 -19.84 11.16
C ILE A 320 -1.94 -20.38 12.57
N ASP A 321 -0.94 -20.22 13.46
CA ASP A 321 -0.99 -20.82 14.80
C ASP A 321 -1.83 -19.99 15.79
N VAL A 322 -1.78 -18.66 15.67
CA VAL A 322 -2.49 -17.75 16.59
C VAL A 322 -3.05 -16.54 15.85
N LEU A 323 -4.32 -16.20 16.17
CA LEU A 323 -4.94 -14.94 15.77
C LEU A 323 -5.15 -14.06 17.01
N VAL A 324 -4.71 -12.81 16.94
CA VAL A 324 -5.06 -11.76 17.91
C VAL A 324 -5.90 -10.70 17.19
N GLY A 325 -7.19 -10.66 17.51
CA GLY A 325 -8.12 -9.63 17.03
C GLY A 325 -8.01 -8.37 17.87
N VAL A 326 -7.94 -7.21 17.23
CA VAL A 326 -7.72 -5.93 17.93
C VAL A 326 -8.84 -4.95 17.61
N ARG A 327 -9.64 -4.61 18.64
CA ARG A 327 -10.70 -3.62 18.60
C ARG A 327 -11.92 -4.03 17.75
N GLY A 328 -13.09 -3.58 18.17
CA GLY A 328 -14.35 -3.56 17.40
C GLY A 328 -14.69 -4.90 16.74
N LEU A 329 -15.05 -4.86 15.47
CA LEU A 329 -15.47 -6.04 14.71
C LEU A 329 -14.37 -7.11 14.52
N ALA A 330 -13.11 -6.83 14.89
CA ALA A 330 -12.08 -7.87 14.93
C ALA A 330 -12.42 -9.00 15.92
N GLU A 331 -13.31 -8.78 16.88
CA GLU A 331 -13.88 -9.83 17.73
C GLU A 331 -14.58 -10.93 16.91
N LYS A 332 -15.26 -10.55 15.83
CA LYS A 332 -15.94 -11.49 14.92
C LYS A 332 -14.97 -12.36 14.12
N MET A 333 -13.78 -11.85 13.81
CA MET A 333 -12.69 -12.67 13.25
C MET A 333 -12.26 -13.74 14.26
N VAL A 334 -12.06 -13.31 15.52
CA VAL A 334 -11.65 -14.20 16.62
C VAL A 334 -12.70 -15.30 16.86
N ASP A 335 -13.98 -14.94 16.92
CA ASP A 335 -15.08 -15.90 17.11
C ASP A 335 -15.09 -16.95 16.00
N ALA A 336 -14.98 -16.51 14.74
CA ALA A 336 -15.00 -17.39 13.58
C ALA A 336 -13.77 -18.32 13.54
N ALA A 337 -12.60 -17.83 13.91
CA ALA A 337 -11.38 -18.63 14.00
C ALA A 337 -11.46 -19.68 15.14
N LYS A 338 -12.00 -19.30 16.31
CA LYS A 338 -12.25 -20.24 17.43
C LYS A 338 -13.21 -21.36 17.05
N GLN A 339 -14.26 -21.05 16.29
CA GLN A 339 -15.22 -22.04 15.80
C GLN A 339 -14.56 -23.11 14.90
N GLN A 340 -13.42 -22.79 14.27
CA GLN A 340 -12.61 -23.73 13.51
C GLN A 340 -11.49 -24.39 14.34
N GLY A 341 -11.51 -24.25 15.67
CA GLY A 341 -10.54 -24.86 16.58
C GLY A 341 -9.19 -24.11 16.66
N MET A 342 -9.07 -22.91 16.08
CA MET A 342 -7.84 -22.14 16.13
C MET A 342 -7.67 -21.42 17.48
N ARG A 343 -6.42 -21.33 17.97
CA ARG A 343 -6.10 -20.43 19.09
C ARG A 343 -6.28 -18.99 18.65
N ALA A 344 -7.25 -18.30 19.24
CA ALA A 344 -7.51 -16.90 18.92
C ALA A 344 -7.89 -16.12 20.19
N GLU A 345 -7.44 -14.88 20.28
CA GLU A 345 -7.65 -13.97 21.41
C GLU A 345 -8.09 -12.60 20.92
N PHE A 346 -8.97 -11.93 21.67
CA PHE A 346 -9.38 -10.56 21.39
C PHE A 346 -8.80 -9.60 22.41
N VAL A 347 -8.30 -8.46 21.94
CA VAL A 347 -7.78 -7.39 22.79
C VAL A 347 -8.42 -6.04 22.40
N ALA A 348 -8.59 -5.16 23.38
CA ALA A 348 -9.39 -3.96 23.20
C ALA A 348 -8.74 -2.88 22.32
N ASN A 349 -7.41 -2.83 22.25
CA ASN A 349 -6.67 -1.78 21.53
C ASN A 349 -5.24 -2.21 21.18
N ALA A 350 -4.52 -1.34 20.47
CA ALA A 350 -3.15 -1.58 20.03
C ALA A 350 -2.15 -1.73 21.19
N ASP A 351 -2.37 -1.05 22.31
CA ASP A 351 -1.48 -1.14 23.47
C ASP A 351 -1.58 -2.52 24.12
N ALA A 352 -2.82 -3.04 24.32
CA ALA A 352 -3.05 -4.40 24.79
C ALA A 352 -2.50 -5.48 23.81
N ALA A 353 -2.50 -5.20 22.50
CA ALA A 353 -1.86 -6.07 21.51
C ALA A 353 -0.33 -6.08 21.68
N GLY A 354 0.27 -4.95 21.99
CA GLY A 354 1.70 -4.84 22.30
C GLY A 354 2.10 -5.61 23.55
N GLU A 355 1.31 -5.49 24.63
CA GLU A 355 1.49 -6.27 25.86
C GLU A 355 1.37 -7.79 25.60
N TRP A 356 0.39 -8.18 24.79
CA TRP A 356 0.21 -9.57 24.38
C TRP A 356 1.44 -10.07 23.62
N LEU A 357 1.92 -9.31 22.64
CA LEU A 357 3.10 -9.66 21.86
C LEU A 357 4.34 -9.79 22.74
N ALA A 358 4.56 -8.86 23.65
CA ALA A 358 5.70 -8.87 24.57
C ALA A 358 5.71 -10.10 25.48
N ARG A 359 4.54 -10.60 25.90
CA ARG A 359 4.39 -11.77 26.77
C ARG A 359 4.46 -13.09 26.00
N GLU A 360 3.86 -13.17 24.81
CA GLU A 360 3.56 -14.43 24.13
C GLU A 360 4.53 -14.77 23.00
N THR A 361 5.24 -13.77 22.41
CA THR A 361 6.14 -14.05 21.30
C THR A 361 7.41 -14.75 21.76
N ARG A 362 7.93 -15.62 20.90
CA ARG A 362 9.10 -16.47 21.15
C ARG A 362 10.03 -16.45 19.96
N GLU A 363 11.25 -16.92 20.18
CA GLU A 363 12.24 -17.09 19.13
C GLU A 363 11.74 -17.96 17.98
N GLY A 364 11.87 -17.43 16.76
CA GLY A 364 11.44 -18.07 15.51
C GLY A 364 9.99 -17.83 15.14
N ASP A 365 9.26 -16.99 15.90
CA ASP A 365 7.94 -16.51 15.50
C ASP A 365 8.03 -15.55 14.31
N VAL A 366 7.04 -15.66 13.41
CA VAL A 366 6.77 -14.67 12.38
C VAL A 366 5.39 -14.06 12.65
N VAL A 367 5.35 -12.74 12.81
CA VAL A 367 4.16 -11.97 13.20
C VAL A 367 3.73 -11.06 12.06
N LEU A 368 2.48 -11.15 11.63
CA LEU A 368 1.85 -10.16 10.74
C LEU A 368 1.05 -9.17 11.58
N LEU A 369 1.34 -7.87 11.44
CA LEU A 369 0.52 -6.79 11.99
C LEU A 369 -0.25 -6.11 10.85
N LYS A 370 -1.59 -6.15 10.89
CA LYS A 370 -2.41 -5.51 9.86
C LYS A 370 -3.73 -4.97 10.41
N ALA A 371 -4.01 -3.69 10.14
CA ALA A 371 -5.23 -3.03 10.61
C ALA A 371 -5.59 -1.82 9.73
N SER A 372 -6.83 -1.35 9.81
CA SER A 372 -7.20 -0.02 9.31
C SER A 372 -6.49 1.09 10.07
N ARG A 373 -6.26 2.23 9.40
CA ARG A 373 -5.48 3.36 9.92
C ARG A 373 -5.95 3.86 11.30
N GLY A 374 -7.27 3.84 11.54
CA GLY A 374 -7.88 4.28 12.80
C GLY A 374 -7.54 3.41 14.02
N VAL A 375 -7.05 2.18 13.83
CA VAL A 375 -6.63 1.29 14.93
C VAL A 375 -5.25 1.66 15.47
N LYS A 376 -4.37 2.26 14.64
CA LYS A 376 -2.99 2.65 14.99
C LYS A 376 -2.16 1.48 15.52
N LEU A 377 -2.27 0.31 14.86
CA LEU A 377 -1.68 -0.95 15.33
C LEU A 377 -0.13 -0.92 15.36
N GLU A 378 0.51 0.02 14.68
CA GLU A 378 1.95 0.26 14.78
C GLU A 378 2.46 0.47 16.21
N LYS A 379 1.61 0.96 17.13
CA LYS A 379 1.96 1.09 18.55
C LYS A 379 2.33 -0.25 19.20
N ALA A 380 1.70 -1.34 18.77
CA ALA A 380 2.04 -2.68 19.27
C ALA A 380 3.47 -3.09 18.90
N LEU A 381 3.95 -2.70 17.71
CA LEU A 381 5.33 -2.90 17.28
C LEU A 381 6.32 -2.06 18.09
N ASP A 382 5.96 -0.81 18.37
CA ASP A 382 6.79 0.11 19.16
C ASP A 382 7.01 -0.45 20.58
N GLN A 383 5.97 -0.96 21.23
CA GLN A 383 6.03 -1.57 22.55
C GLN A 383 6.90 -2.85 22.57
N LEU A 384 6.71 -3.76 21.60
CA LEU A 384 7.52 -4.97 21.47
C LEU A 384 9.01 -4.63 21.33
N SER A 385 9.32 -3.58 20.56
CA SER A 385 10.69 -3.09 20.36
C SER A 385 11.32 -2.56 21.65
N ILE A 386 10.55 -1.85 22.50
CA ILE A 386 11.02 -1.31 23.77
C ILE A 386 11.34 -2.43 24.77
N VAL A 387 10.44 -3.40 24.92
CA VAL A 387 10.60 -4.53 25.85
C VAL A 387 11.83 -5.39 25.47
N SER A 388 12.02 -5.65 24.18
CA SER A 388 13.19 -6.40 23.70
C SER A 388 14.53 -5.70 23.99
N ARG A 389 14.59 -4.37 23.86
CA ARG A 389 15.79 -3.60 24.19
C ARG A 389 16.11 -3.61 25.70
N GLN A 390 15.09 -3.52 26.55
CA GLN A 390 15.25 -3.57 28.01
C GLN A 390 15.75 -4.96 28.46
N SER A 391 15.25 -6.03 27.87
CA SER A 391 15.68 -7.39 28.16
C SER A 391 17.14 -7.62 27.74
N SER A 392 17.58 -7.05 26.61
CA SER A 392 18.96 -7.15 26.13
C SER A 392 19.95 -6.30 26.96
N GLY A 393 19.51 -5.12 27.43
CA GLY A 393 20.31 -4.25 28.32
C GLY A 393 20.55 -4.85 29.68
N ASN A 394 19.56 -5.53 30.27
CA ASN A 394 19.71 -6.23 31.55
C ASN A 394 20.65 -7.44 31.49
N LEU A 395 20.74 -8.12 30.33
CA LEU A 395 21.70 -9.24 30.13
C LEU A 395 23.15 -8.74 30.08
N GLN A 396 23.43 -7.56 29.56
CA GLN A 396 24.78 -6.98 29.55
C GLN A 396 25.21 -6.52 30.94
N GLN A 397 24.32 -5.97 31.75
CA GLN A 397 24.67 -5.58 33.13
C GLN A 397 24.89 -6.76 34.06
N THR A 398 24.22 -7.91 33.84
CA THR A 398 24.45 -9.12 34.66
C THR A 398 25.70 -9.87 34.27
N THR A 399 26.24 -9.73 33.07
CA THR A 399 27.51 -10.33 32.64
C THR A 399 28.73 -9.52 33.10
N ASP A 400 28.62 -8.20 33.20
CA ASP A 400 29.71 -7.36 33.75
C ASP A 400 29.84 -7.46 35.29
N GLY A 401 28.71 -7.69 35.99
CA GLY A 401 28.74 -7.89 37.45
C GLY A 401 29.40 -9.19 37.94
N ARG A 402 29.55 -10.19 37.07
CA ARG A 402 30.21 -11.49 37.41
C ARG A 402 31.74 -11.53 37.16
N ARG A 403 32.31 -10.51 36.52
CA ARG A 403 33.77 -10.40 36.31
C ARG A 403 34.50 -9.63 37.41
N ALA A 404 33.81 -9.05 38.39
CA ALA A 404 34.43 -8.23 39.44
C ALA A 404 34.69 -8.94 40.77
N THR A 405 34.46 -10.25 40.91
CA THR A 405 34.67 -10.97 42.19
C THR A 405 35.53 -12.24 42.02
N THR A 406 36.72 -12.07 41.45
CA THR A 406 37.83 -13.05 41.64
C THR A 406 39.17 -12.35 41.53
N LYS A 407 39.53 -11.61 42.59
CA LYS A 407 40.89 -11.30 42.98
C LYS A 407 40.90 -10.96 44.46
N ASN A 408 41.15 -11.97 45.27
CA ASN A 408 42.06 -11.91 46.43
C ASN A 408 42.37 -13.35 46.85
#